data_7d8504aec83ff50361e1462dd7286630
#
_entry.id   7d8504aec83ff50361e1462dd7286630
#
_cell.length_a   1.000
_cell.length_b   1.000
_cell.length_c   1.000
_cell.angle_alpha   90.00
_cell.angle_beta   90.00
_cell.angle_gamma   90.00
#
_symmetry.space_group_name_H-M   'P 1'
#
loop_
_entity.id
_entity.type
_entity.pdbx_description
1 polymer ?
#
loop_
_entity_poly.entity_id
_entity_poly.type
_entity_poly.pdbx_seq_one_letter_code
_entity_poly.pdbx_strand_id
1 'polypeptide(L)'
;MAMITNDWLDAVKPEFSKEYYKDLFCFVKDEYSKCVVYPPADDIFNAFHFTPLSKVKVLILGQDPYHNVHQAHGLSFSVPQDQREIPPSLQNIYKELHNDLGCDIPGNGYL
;
A
#
# COMPACT_ATOMS: atom_id res chain seq x y z
N MET A 1 13.98 -4.83 5.54
CA MET A 1 12.62 -4.26 5.69
C MET A 1 12.75 -2.76 5.90
N ALA A 2 12.03 -1.95 5.14
CA ALA A 2 12.04 -0.50 5.29
C ALA A 2 11.53 -0.08 6.68
N MET A 3 12.08 0.98 7.24
CA MET A 3 11.69 1.52 8.54
C MET A 3 10.90 2.82 8.33
N ILE A 4 9.91 3.06 9.18
CA ILE A 4 9.19 4.35 9.20
C ILE A 4 10.12 5.39 9.83
N THR A 5 10.39 6.49 9.10
CA THR A 5 11.38 7.51 9.50
C THR A 5 10.80 8.90 9.73
N ASN A 6 9.51 9.12 9.43
CA ASN A 6 8.82 10.40 9.61
C ASN A 6 7.94 10.41 10.87
N ASP A 7 7.05 11.41 10.98
CA ASP A 7 6.17 11.60 12.14
C ASP A 7 5.15 10.47 12.39
N TRP A 8 4.97 9.55 11.46
CA TRP A 8 4.24 8.31 11.71
C TRP A 8 4.90 7.42 12.75
N LEU A 9 6.24 7.45 12.84
CA LEU A 9 6.97 6.58 13.77
C LEU A 9 6.49 6.76 15.20
N ASP A 10 6.37 8.01 15.67
CA ASP A 10 5.93 8.29 17.04
C ASP A 10 4.50 7.83 17.29
N ALA A 11 3.64 7.94 16.28
CA ALA A 11 2.24 7.52 16.38
C ALA A 11 2.08 5.98 16.45
N VAL A 12 2.87 5.22 15.69
CA VAL A 12 2.73 3.76 15.58
C VAL A 12 3.70 2.99 16.48
N LYS A 13 4.76 3.61 16.94
CA LYS A 13 5.79 2.97 17.80
C LYS A 13 5.24 2.20 19.00
N PRO A 14 4.20 2.68 19.73
CA PRO A 14 3.62 1.92 20.83
C PRO A 14 3.07 0.55 20.42
N GLU A 15 2.63 0.41 19.17
CA GLU A 15 2.10 -0.86 18.65
C GLU A 15 3.20 -1.93 18.53
N PHE A 16 4.44 -1.53 18.25
CA PHE A 16 5.55 -2.46 18.00
C PHE A 16 5.93 -3.29 19.24
N SER A 17 5.61 -2.82 20.45
CA SER A 17 5.86 -3.56 21.69
C SER A 17 4.75 -4.53 22.05
N LYS A 18 3.60 -4.45 21.41
CA LYS A 18 2.44 -5.31 21.68
C LYS A 18 2.66 -6.72 21.16
N GLU A 19 2.08 -7.70 21.86
CA GLU A 19 2.25 -9.11 21.55
C GLU A 19 1.75 -9.45 20.14
N TYR A 20 0.57 -8.98 19.79
CA TYR A 20 0.01 -9.23 18.43
C TYR A 20 0.94 -8.77 17.31
N TYR A 21 1.66 -7.65 17.52
CA TYR A 21 2.59 -7.13 16.52
C TYR A 21 3.83 -8.02 16.38
N LYS A 22 4.33 -8.52 17.51
CA LYS A 22 5.49 -9.43 17.51
C LYS A 22 5.17 -10.72 16.79
N ASP A 23 3.98 -11.27 17.05
CA ASP A 23 3.51 -12.50 16.39
C ASP A 23 3.33 -12.27 14.90
N LEU A 24 2.68 -11.18 14.52
CA LEU A 24 2.50 -10.78 13.12
C LEU A 24 3.85 -10.57 12.41
N PHE A 25 4.78 -9.89 13.07
CA PHE A 25 6.13 -9.65 12.51
C PHE A 25 6.87 -10.97 12.24
N CYS A 26 6.84 -11.89 13.21
CA CYS A 26 7.47 -13.20 13.06
C CYS A 26 6.83 -14.00 11.92
N PHE A 27 5.50 -14.01 11.85
CA PHE A 27 4.76 -14.68 10.79
C PHE A 27 5.11 -14.12 9.41
N VAL A 28 5.05 -12.81 9.23
CA VAL A 28 5.34 -12.15 7.95
C VAL A 28 6.79 -12.40 7.53
N LYS A 29 7.74 -12.28 8.46
CA LYS A 29 9.15 -12.55 8.19
C LYS A 29 9.38 -13.98 7.73
N ASP A 30 8.70 -14.93 8.35
CA ASP A 30 8.79 -16.35 7.98
C ASP A 30 8.23 -16.59 6.57
N GLU A 31 7.07 -15.98 6.25
CA GLU A 31 6.47 -16.06 4.90
C GLU A 31 7.40 -15.51 3.81
N TYR A 32 8.01 -14.34 4.03
CA TYR A 32 8.99 -13.78 3.09
C TYR A 32 10.22 -14.68 2.89
N SER A 33 10.56 -15.52 3.86
CA SER A 33 11.67 -16.46 3.74
C SER A 33 11.32 -17.71 2.95
N LYS A 34 10.04 -18.06 2.84
CA LYS A 34 9.57 -19.32 2.25
C LYS A 34 8.96 -19.15 0.86
N CYS A 35 8.35 -18.02 0.58
CA CYS A 35 7.64 -17.79 -0.67
C CYS A 35 7.74 -16.34 -1.12
N VAL A 36 7.27 -16.09 -2.34
CA VAL A 36 7.16 -14.73 -2.87
C VAL A 36 5.91 -14.07 -2.26
N VAL A 37 6.12 -12.95 -1.57
CA VAL A 37 5.05 -12.17 -0.92
C VAL A 37 4.96 -10.79 -1.57
N TYR A 38 3.76 -10.28 -1.75
CA TYR A 38 3.49 -8.95 -2.29
C TYR A 38 2.79 -8.07 -1.23
N PRO A 39 3.16 -6.80 -1.11
CA PRO A 39 4.25 -6.12 -1.82
C PRO A 39 5.63 -6.62 -1.38
N PRO A 40 6.71 -6.26 -2.10
CA PRO A 40 8.08 -6.46 -1.61
C PRO A 40 8.26 -5.83 -0.22
N ALA A 41 9.12 -6.43 0.61
CA ALA A 41 9.29 -6.03 2.01
C ALA A 41 9.63 -4.53 2.19
N ASP A 42 10.37 -3.96 1.24
CA ASP A 42 10.74 -2.54 1.28
C ASP A 42 9.57 -1.60 0.96
N ASP A 43 8.51 -2.10 0.36
CA ASP A 43 7.34 -1.32 -0.05
C ASP A 43 6.18 -1.35 0.98
N ILE A 44 6.26 -2.20 2.01
CA ILE A 44 5.16 -2.40 2.98
C ILE A 44 4.68 -1.07 3.58
N PHE A 45 5.59 -0.15 3.89
CA PHE A 45 5.28 1.12 4.55
C PHE A 45 5.27 2.32 3.61
N ASN A 46 5.17 2.11 2.30
CA ASN A 46 5.19 3.22 1.33
C ASN A 46 4.10 4.26 1.60
N ALA A 47 2.91 3.88 2.01
CA ALA A 47 1.85 4.83 2.36
C ALA A 47 2.29 5.81 3.45
N PHE A 48 3.02 5.35 4.46
CA PHE A 48 3.56 6.21 5.52
C PHE A 48 4.73 7.08 5.01
N HIS A 49 5.58 6.53 4.16
CA HIS A 49 6.73 7.26 3.63
C HIS A 49 6.32 8.41 2.73
N PHE A 50 5.33 8.19 1.86
CA PHE A 50 4.92 9.19 0.87
C PHE A 50 4.06 10.32 1.45
N THR A 51 3.32 10.05 2.54
CA THR A 51 2.46 11.06 3.16
C THR A 51 2.71 11.11 4.67
N PRO A 52 3.50 12.07 5.17
CA PRO A 52 3.68 12.28 6.60
C PRO A 52 2.34 12.46 7.32
N LEU A 53 2.25 12.01 8.58
CA LEU A 53 1.01 12.06 9.36
C LEU A 53 0.40 13.46 9.41
N SER A 54 1.24 14.48 9.59
CA SER A 54 0.82 15.89 9.63
C SER A 54 0.19 16.40 8.33
N LYS A 55 0.35 15.67 7.22
CA LYS A 55 -0.19 16.05 5.91
C LYS A 55 -1.32 15.17 5.43
N VAL A 56 -1.70 14.16 6.18
CA VAL A 56 -2.82 13.27 5.84
C VAL A 56 -4.13 14.04 5.89
N LYS A 57 -4.89 14.01 4.80
CA LYS A 57 -6.24 14.56 4.71
C LYS A 57 -7.29 13.46 4.57
N VAL A 58 -6.95 12.38 3.88
CA VAL A 58 -7.81 11.22 3.64
C VAL A 58 -7.00 9.96 3.84
N LEU A 59 -7.57 8.97 4.50
CA LEU A 59 -7.00 7.64 4.65
C LEU A 59 -7.87 6.64 3.88
N ILE A 60 -7.25 5.87 2.98
CA ILE A 60 -7.92 4.80 2.25
C ILE A 60 -7.41 3.47 2.80
N LEU A 61 -8.32 2.69 3.41
CA LEU A 61 -8.02 1.36 3.92
C LEU A 61 -8.58 0.32 2.94
N GLY A 62 -7.68 -0.42 2.30
CA GLY A 62 -8.03 -1.56 1.47
C GLY A 62 -8.16 -2.85 2.28
N GLN A 63 -8.64 -3.91 1.65
CA GLN A 63 -8.75 -5.24 2.26
C GLN A 63 -7.42 -5.96 2.26
N ASP A 64 -6.89 -6.25 1.06
CA ASP A 64 -5.66 -7.00 0.83
C ASP A 64 -4.78 -6.30 -0.22
N PRO A 65 -3.46 -6.52 -0.20
CA PRO A 65 -2.62 -6.20 -1.36
C PRO A 65 -3.01 -7.01 -2.59
N TYR A 66 -2.76 -6.46 -3.78
CA TYR A 66 -2.88 -7.24 -5.01
C TYR A 66 -1.96 -8.48 -4.97
N HIS A 67 -2.46 -9.60 -5.48
CA HIS A 67 -1.71 -10.87 -5.46
C HIS A 67 -0.99 -11.19 -6.78
N ASN A 68 -1.27 -10.47 -7.85
CA ASN A 68 -0.58 -10.65 -9.13
C ASN A 68 0.82 -10.06 -9.08
N VAL A 69 1.69 -10.63 -9.94
CA VAL A 69 3.09 -10.20 -10.03
C VAL A 69 3.20 -8.71 -10.31
N HIS A 70 4.03 -8.02 -9.52
CA HIS A 70 4.38 -6.61 -9.72
C HIS A 70 3.20 -5.63 -9.66
N GLN A 71 2.13 -5.96 -8.94
CA GLN A 71 1.00 -5.05 -8.76
C GLN A 71 1.02 -4.32 -7.41
N ALA A 72 1.18 -5.04 -6.29
CA ALA A 72 1.21 -4.42 -4.97
C ALA A 72 2.52 -3.67 -4.72
N HIS A 73 2.43 -2.43 -4.22
CA HIS A 73 3.60 -1.62 -3.86
C HIS A 73 3.38 -0.75 -2.60
N GLY A 74 2.47 -1.17 -1.72
CA GLY A 74 2.24 -0.53 -0.42
C GLY A 74 1.26 0.63 -0.43
N LEU A 75 0.54 0.86 -1.53
CA LEU A 75 -0.51 1.89 -1.66
C LEU A 75 -1.82 1.24 -2.09
N SER A 76 -2.91 1.49 -1.34
CA SER A 76 -4.23 0.94 -1.64
C SER A 76 -4.68 1.26 -3.07
N PHE A 77 -5.08 0.24 -3.81
CA PHE A 77 -5.55 0.27 -5.20
C PHE A 77 -4.52 0.68 -6.24
N SER A 78 -3.38 1.23 -5.85
CA SER A 78 -2.32 1.68 -6.75
C SER A 78 -1.46 0.50 -7.23
N VAL A 79 -0.91 0.63 -8.43
CA VAL A 79 0.13 -0.26 -8.98
C VAL A 79 1.34 0.56 -9.41
N PRO A 80 2.53 -0.04 -9.52
CA PRO A 80 3.71 0.67 -10.01
C PRO A 80 3.48 1.32 -11.38
N GLN A 81 4.16 2.42 -11.63
CA GLN A 81 3.96 3.21 -12.87
C GLN A 81 4.30 2.42 -14.14
N ASP A 82 5.22 1.48 -14.06
CA ASP A 82 5.63 0.60 -15.15
C ASP A 82 4.72 -0.64 -15.33
N GLN A 83 3.73 -0.84 -14.45
CA GLN A 83 2.73 -1.89 -14.61
C GLN A 83 1.74 -1.50 -15.71
N ARG A 84 1.66 -2.33 -16.73
CA ARG A 84 0.80 -2.07 -17.90
C ARG A 84 -0.67 -2.39 -17.65
N GLU A 85 -0.93 -3.38 -16.80
CA GLU A 85 -2.29 -3.79 -16.48
C GLU A 85 -2.84 -2.96 -15.32
N ILE A 86 -3.96 -2.29 -15.55
CA ILE A 86 -4.72 -1.62 -14.50
C ILE A 86 -5.70 -2.64 -13.90
N PRO A 87 -5.61 -2.95 -12.60
CA PRO A 87 -6.52 -3.91 -11.96
C PRO A 87 -7.99 -3.52 -12.12
N PRO A 88 -8.91 -4.49 -12.21
CA PRO A 88 -10.34 -4.20 -12.39
C PRO A 88 -10.95 -3.27 -11.34
N SER A 89 -10.54 -3.41 -10.07
CA SER A 89 -10.99 -2.51 -8.99
C SER A 89 -10.59 -1.06 -9.24
N LEU A 90 -9.36 -0.83 -9.69
CA LEU A 90 -8.87 0.50 -10.02
C LEU A 90 -9.53 1.06 -11.29
N GLN A 91 -9.79 0.22 -12.29
CA GLN A 91 -10.56 0.61 -13.47
C GLN A 91 -11.95 1.12 -13.08
N ASN A 92 -12.61 0.46 -12.13
CA ASN A 92 -13.91 0.89 -11.62
C ASN A 92 -13.82 2.24 -10.89
N ILE A 93 -12.77 2.47 -10.11
CA ILE A 93 -12.53 3.76 -9.46
C ILE A 93 -12.35 4.86 -10.50
N TYR A 94 -11.53 4.64 -11.51
CA TYR A 94 -11.32 5.62 -12.59
C TYR A 94 -12.61 5.92 -13.37
N LYS A 95 -13.39 4.90 -13.64
CA LYS A 95 -14.68 5.04 -14.31
C LYS A 95 -15.66 5.90 -13.51
N GLU A 96 -15.73 5.67 -12.20
CA GLU A 96 -16.57 6.45 -11.30
C GLU A 96 -16.12 7.91 -11.22
N LEU A 97 -14.82 8.16 -11.08
CA LEU A 97 -14.27 9.52 -11.08
C LEU A 97 -14.58 10.26 -12.39
N HIS A 98 -14.51 9.56 -13.52
CA HIS A 98 -14.86 10.12 -14.82
C HIS A 98 -16.36 10.46 -14.89
N ASN A 99 -17.23 9.54 -14.50
CA ASN A 99 -18.67 9.70 -14.57
C ASN A 99 -19.21 10.76 -13.61
N ASP A 100 -18.66 10.83 -12.40
CA ASP A 100 -19.14 11.73 -11.35
C ASP A 100 -18.53 13.15 -11.47
N LEU A 101 -17.23 13.23 -11.69
CA LEU A 101 -16.47 14.49 -11.62
C LEU A 101 -15.93 14.95 -12.99
N GLY A 102 -16.09 14.17 -14.04
CA GLY A 102 -15.55 14.49 -15.35
C GLY A 102 -14.02 14.40 -15.45
N CYS A 103 -13.37 13.71 -14.51
CA CYS A 103 -11.93 13.52 -14.54
C CYS A 103 -11.51 12.69 -15.75
N ASP A 104 -10.35 13.02 -16.32
CA ASP A 104 -9.74 12.18 -17.36
C ASP A 104 -9.33 10.83 -16.78
N ILE A 105 -9.48 9.77 -17.57
CA ILE A 105 -9.03 8.43 -17.19
C ILE A 105 -7.51 8.33 -17.39
N PRO A 106 -6.70 8.10 -16.33
CA PRO A 106 -5.26 7.97 -16.48
C PRO A 106 -4.85 6.78 -17.35
N GLY A 107 -3.69 6.89 -17.99
CA GLY A 107 -3.13 5.80 -18.78
C GLY A 107 -2.36 4.75 -17.98
N ASN A 108 -2.16 4.97 -16.68
CA ASN A 108 -1.49 4.04 -15.75
C ASN A 108 -2.27 3.91 -14.44
N GLY A 109 -1.83 2.98 -13.59
CA GLY A 109 -2.46 2.72 -12.30
C GLY A 109 -1.70 3.27 -11.11
N TYR A 110 -0.77 4.18 -11.29
CA TYR A 110 -0.03 4.82 -10.21
C TYR A 110 -0.84 5.98 -9.64
N LEU A 111 -1.24 5.88 -8.36
CA LEU A 111 -2.06 6.87 -7.67
C LEU A 111 -1.24 7.86 -6.85
#